data_a85bea77c3cfa1147d91cc85e942c8c4
#
_entry.id   a85bea77c3cfa1147d91cc85e942c8c4
#
_cell.length_a   1.000
_cell.length_b   1.000
_cell.length_c   1.000
_cell.angle_alpha   90.00
_cell.angle_beta   90.00
_cell.angle_gamma   90.00
#
_symmetry.space_group_name_H-M   'P 1'
#
loop_
_entity.id
_entity.type
_entity.pdbx_description
1 polymer ?
#
loop_
_entity_poly.entity_id
_entity_poly.type
_entity_poly.pdbx_seq_one_letter_code
_entity_poly.pdbx_strand_id
1 'polypeptide(L)'
;HLAFGADGTQALMAGLISGASWAVAVSVWAFRRPWKTEWIANWTGRPTIHGVWFGHLLTNYGTSDDKSTKPIPIAFVIKQTFLGYSLLSYTESQDSRTLIESLLVDDQHDTAHIRYMYEFYIRKPNERKLTTGAAELKLIEGGKRLRGHYLTNSPTQGFADLMLVQRECKGIDTFMAAKNAYQEKLQDTQEK
;
A
#
# COMPACT_ATOMS: atom_id res chain seq x y z
N HIS A 1 -7.11 -23.51 -56.20
CA HIS A 1 -6.06 -23.93 -55.26
C HIS A 1 -5.04 -22.78 -55.10
N LEU A 2 -5.25 -21.95 -54.10
CA LEU A 2 -4.25 -20.98 -53.67
C LEU A 2 -3.19 -21.77 -52.88
N ALA A 3 -2.09 -22.09 -53.56
CA ALA A 3 -0.89 -22.61 -52.88
C ALA A 3 -0.30 -21.46 -52.03
N PHE A 4 -0.59 -21.43 -50.76
CA PHE A 4 0.21 -20.71 -49.81
C PHE A 4 1.55 -21.43 -49.75
N GLY A 5 2.57 -20.87 -50.42
CA GLY A 5 3.92 -21.43 -50.37
C GLY A 5 4.45 -21.45 -48.93
N ALA A 6 5.44 -22.30 -48.66
CA ALA A 6 6.09 -22.45 -47.34
C ALA A 6 6.50 -21.11 -46.73
N ASP A 7 6.84 -20.12 -47.54
CA ASP A 7 7.21 -18.76 -47.15
C ASP A 7 6.04 -17.98 -46.52
N GLY A 8 4.80 -18.19 -46.98
CA GLY A 8 3.61 -17.53 -46.45
C GLY A 8 3.25 -18.05 -45.05
N THR A 9 3.43 -19.34 -44.80
CA THR A 9 3.17 -19.94 -43.48
C THR A 9 4.23 -19.54 -42.46
N GLN A 10 5.48 -19.42 -42.86
CA GLN A 10 6.56 -18.93 -41.98
C GLN A 10 6.36 -17.45 -41.61
N ALA A 11 5.97 -16.61 -42.55
CA ALA A 11 5.67 -15.21 -42.30
C ALA A 11 4.46 -15.04 -41.34
N LEU A 12 3.40 -15.85 -41.50
CA LEU A 12 2.26 -15.87 -40.59
C LEU A 12 2.65 -16.34 -39.18
N MET A 13 3.42 -17.39 -39.07
CA MET A 13 3.94 -17.88 -37.75
C MET A 13 4.81 -16.83 -37.09
N ALA A 14 5.74 -16.21 -37.80
CA ALA A 14 6.59 -15.13 -37.26
C ALA A 14 5.76 -13.94 -36.80
N GLY A 15 4.72 -13.55 -37.54
CA GLY A 15 3.80 -12.49 -37.19
C GLY A 15 3.00 -12.81 -35.92
N LEU A 16 2.50 -14.03 -35.77
CA LEU A 16 1.75 -14.48 -34.60
C LEU A 16 2.65 -14.53 -33.35
N ILE A 17 3.87 -15.04 -33.45
CA ILE A 17 4.81 -15.08 -32.34
C ILE A 17 5.19 -13.67 -31.91
N SER A 18 5.49 -12.80 -32.87
CA SER A 18 5.80 -11.38 -32.60
C SER A 18 4.61 -10.67 -31.93
N GLY A 19 3.39 -10.82 -32.46
CA GLY A 19 2.18 -10.23 -31.91
C GLY A 19 1.87 -10.72 -30.49
N ALA A 20 2.01 -12.02 -30.24
CA ALA A 20 1.82 -12.60 -28.90
C ALA A 20 2.86 -12.05 -27.90
N SER A 21 4.13 -11.92 -28.31
CA SER A 21 5.19 -11.36 -27.46
C SER A 21 4.92 -9.90 -27.08
N TRP A 22 4.47 -9.09 -28.03
CA TRP A 22 4.06 -7.71 -27.76
C TRP A 22 2.83 -7.63 -26.85
N ALA A 23 1.83 -8.48 -27.06
CA ALA A 23 0.66 -8.53 -26.19
C ALA A 23 1.01 -8.86 -24.74
N VAL A 24 1.91 -9.84 -24.53
CA VAL A 24 2.42 -10.18 -23.20
C VAL A 24 3.20 -9.01 -22.59
N ALA A 25 4.10 -8.38 -23.35
CA ALA A 25 4.89 -7.26 -22.85
C ALA A 25 4.01 -6.07 -22.44
N VAL A 26 3.01 -5.72 -23.26
CA VAL A 26 2.03 -4.65 -22.98
C VAL A 26 1.17 -5.03 -21.76
N SER A 27 0.74 -6.27 -21.64
CA SER A 27 -0.03 -6.76 -20.49
C SER A 27 0.79 -6.64 -19.20
N VAL A 28 2.03 -7.15 -19.20
CA VAL A 28 2.92 -7.04 -18.03
C VAL A 28 3.18 -5.59 -17.64
N TRP A 29 3.38 -4.71 -18.63
CA TRP A 29 3.52 -3.28 -18.39
C TRP A 29 2.26 -2.66 -17.80
N ALA A 30 1.10 -2.96 -18.38
CA ALA A 30 -0.21 -2.48 -17.91
C ALA A 30 -0.54 -2.95 -16.49
N PHE A 31 -0.17 -4.18 -16.12
CA PHE A 31 -0.40 -4.69 -14.76
C PHE A 31 0.53 -4.09 -13.70
N ARG A 32 1.70 -3.56 -14.08
CA ARG A 32 2.71 -3.11 -13.11
C ARG A 32 2.82 -1.60 -12.94
N ARG A 33 2.56 -0.79 -13.96
CA ARG A 33 2.92 0.63 -13.95
C ARG A 33 1.78 1.65 -13.82
N PRO A 34 0.63 1.49 -14.49
CA PRO A 34 -0.38 2.56 -14.56
C PRO A 34 -1.12 2.82 -13.24
N TRP A 35 -1.15 1.87 -12.33
CA TRP A 35 -1.94 1.89 -11.08
C TRP A 35 -1.47 2.92 -10.04
N LYS A 36 -0.42 3.64 -10.35
CA LYS A 36 0.11 4.76 -9.54
C LYS A 36 -0.55 6.09 -9.90
N THR A 37 -1.30 6.15 -10.98
CA THR A 37 -1.88 7.38 -11.52
C THR A 37 -3.37 7.47 -11.19
N GLU A 38 -3.79 8.59 -10.64
CA GLU A 38 -5.18 8.86 -10.25
C GLU A 38 -6.16 8.74 -11.44
N TRP A 39 -5.71 9.07 -12.67
CA TRP A 39 -6.51 8.93 -13.87
C TRP A 39 -6.96 7.48 -14.13
N ILE A 40 -6.07 6.51 -13.92
CA ILE A 40 -6.40 5.09 -14.12
C ILE A 40 -7.28 4.57 -12.99
N ALA A 41 -7.04 5.04 -11.76
CA ALA A 41 -7.90 4.74 -10.63
C ALA A 41 -9.35 5.16 -10.93
N ASN A 42 -9.54 6.39 -11.39
CA ASN A 42 -10.87 6.90 -11.77
C ASN A 42 -11.51 6.11 -12.91
N TRP A 43 -10.73 5.71 -13.91
CA TRP A 43 -11.24 4.94 -15.05
C TRP A 43 -11.63 3.51 -14.66
N THR A 44 -10.94 2.92 -13.70
CA THR A 44 -11.16 1.52 -13.27
C THR A 44 -12.06 1.38 -12.06
N GLY A 45 -12.51 2.49 -11.46
CA GLY A 45 -13.26 2.50 -10.19
C GLY A 45 -12.44 2.02 -8.98
N ARG A 46 -11.11 1.82 -9.14
CA ARG A 46 -10.24 1.36 -8.05
C ARG A 46 -9.45 2.53 -7.47
N PRO A 47 -9.58 2.84 -6.18
CA PRO A 47 -8.86 3.95 -5.59
C PRO A 47 -7.35 3.70 -5.56
N THR A 48 -6.58 4.78 -5.77
CA THR A 48 -5.12 4.74 -5.63
C THR A 48 -4.75 4.85 -4.16
N ILE A 49 -4.26 3.74 -3.60
CA ILE A 49 -3.70 3.70 -2.24
C ILE A 49 -2.17 3.74 -2.21
N HIS A 50 -1.54 3.64 -3.40
CA HIS A 50 -0.08 3.70 -3.55
C HIS A 50 0.49 4.98 -2.96
N GLY A 51 1.57 4.86 -2.19
CA GLY A 51 2.27 6.02 -1.63
C GLY A 51 2.80 5.78 -0.22
N VAL A 52 3.37 6.85 0.31
CA VAL A 52 3.85 6.97 1.69
C VAL A 52 2.79 7.67 2.51
N TRP A 53 2.44 7.06 3.62
CA TRP A 53 1.43 7.54 4.55
C TRP A 53 2.07 7.72 5.92
N PHE A 54 1.75 8.79 6.60
CA PHE A 54 2.28 9.06 7.93
C PHE A 54 1.17 9.50 8.88
N GLY A 55 1.25 9.06 10.12
CA GLY A 55 0.25 9.41 11.12
C GLY A 55 0.52 8.76 12.46
N HIS A 56 -0.54 8.43 13.18
CA HIS A 56 -0.45 7.97 14.55
C HIS A 56 -1.36 6.76 14.81
N LEU A 57 -0.87 5.88 15.68
CA LEU A 57 -1.67 4.84 16.33
C LEU A 57 -2.09 5.33 17.71
N LEU A 58 -3.38 5.27 17.98
CA LEU A 58 -3.93 5.40 19.33
C LEU A 58 -4.14 3.98 19.85
N THR A 59 -3.41 3.59 20.88
CA THR A 59 -3.39 2.22 21.41
C THR A 59 -3.80 2.19 22.87
N ASN A 60 -4.43 1.10 23.30
CA ASN A 60 -4.69 0.82 24.72
C ASN A 60 -3.49 0.16 25.43
N TYR A 61 -2.32 0.06 24.79
CA TYR A 61 -1.13 -0.55 25.37
C TYR A 61 -0.56 0.31 26.50
N GLY A 62 -0.37 -0.32 27.67
CA GLY A 62 0.24 0.35 28.84
C GLY A 62 -0.71 1.15 29.73
N THR A 63 -2.02 1.12 29.47
CA THR A 63 -3.02 1.81 30.29
C THR A 63 -3.53 0.88 31.39
N SER A 64 -2.87 0.83 32.53
CA SER A 64 -3.51 0.31 33.76
C SER A 64 -4.21 1.39 34.58
N ASP A 65 -3.83 2.69 34.48
CA ASP A 65 -4.51 3.76 35.25
C ASP A 65 -4.44 5.18 34.63
N ASP A 66 -3.64 5.41 33.59
CA ASP A 66 -3.53 6.73 32.98
C ASP A 66 -4.27 6.78 31.63
N LYS A 67 -5.37 7.53 31.60
CA LYS A 67 -6.27 7.69 30.43
C LYS A 67 -5.63 8.42 29.24
N SER A 68 -4.36 8.73 29.28
CA SER A 68 -3.65 9.36 28.18
C SER A 68 -2.98 8.33 27.28
N THR A 69 -3.70 7.81 26.30
CA THR A 69 -3.13 7.06 25.18
C THR A 69 -2.15 7.96 24.42
N LYS A 70 -0.84 7.79 24.66
CA LYS A 70 0.17 8.51 23.87
C LYS A 70 0.11 8.02 22.41
N PRO A 71 -0.08 8.91 21.45
CA PRO A 71 -0.08 8.54 20.05
C PRO A 71 1.31 8.03 19.65
N ILE A 72 1.35 6.84 19.03
CA ILE A 72 2.57 6.24 18.50
C ILE A 72 2.70 6.66 17.04
N PRO A 73 3.74 7.40 16.63
CA PRO A 73 3.93 7.75 15.24
C PRO A 73 4.24 6.51 14.40
N ILE A 74 3.61 6.43 13.24
CA ILE A 74 3.75 5.30 12.31
C ILE A 74 3.77 5.79 10.87
N ALA A 75 4.56 5.12 10.05
CA ALA A 75 4.61 5.32 8.62
C ALA A 75 4.18 4.04 7.89
N PHE A 76 3.38 4.19 6.83
CA PHE A 76 3.06 3.11 5.90
C PHE A 76 3.66 3.41 4.53
N VAL A 77 4.24 2.40 3.92
CA VAL A 77 4.68 2.41 2.53
C VAL A 77 3.85 1.38 1.78
N ILE A 78 2.93 1.87 0.95
CA ILE A 78 2.01 1.03 0.19
C ILE A 78 2.43 1.01 -1.27
N LYS A 79 2.74 -0.18 -1.79
CA LYS A 79 3.03 -0.40 -3.21
C LYS A 79 1.87 -1.14 -3.83
N GLN A 80 1.14 -0.47 -4.72
CA GLN A 80 -0.04 -1.00 -5.39
C GLN A 80 0.28 -1.45 -6.82
N THR A 81 -0.32 -2.57 -7.21
CA THR A 81 -0.38 -3.09 -8.58
C THR A 81 -1.84 -3.30 -8.96
N PHE A 82 -2.11 -3.75 -10.18
CA PHE A 82 -3.47 -4.13 -10.59
C PHE A 82 -4.06 -5.25 -9.73
N LEU A 83 -3.27 -6.25 -9.40
CA LEU A 83 -3.73 -7.47 -8.74
C LEU A 83 -3.82 -7.34 -7.23
N GLY A 84 -3.14 -6.35 -6.63
CA GLY A 84 -3.10 -6.21 -5.18
C GLY A 84 -2.17 -5.09 -4.75
N TYR A 85 -1.88 -5.06 -3.46
CA TYR A 85 -0.91 -4.14 -2.88
C TYR A 85 -0.04 -4.86 -1.86
N SER A 86 1.11 -4.30 -1.55
CA SER A 86 1.90 -4.69 -0.39
C SER A 86 2.07 -3.49 0.53
N LEU A 87 2.01 -3.72 1.83
CA LEU A 87 2.13 -2.69 2.84
C LEU A 87 3.28 -3.04 3.79
N LEU A 88 4.20 -2.11 3.94
CA LEU A 88 5.21 -2.12 4.98
C LEU A 88 4.88 -1.01 5.96
N SER A 89 5.02 -1.26 7.25
CA SER A 89 4.90 -0.19 8.23
C SER A 89 6.13 -0.10 9.12
N TYR A 90 6.42 1.13 9.53
CA TYR A 90 7.57 1.49 10.32
C TYR A 90 7.15 2.33 11.51
N THR A 91 7.61 1.97 12.70
CA THR A 91 7.61 2.81 13.88
C THR A 91 9.05 3.09 14.30
N GLU A 92 9.28 3.86 15.34
CA GLU A 92 10.63 4.11 15.85
C GLU A 92 11.37 2.83 16.28
N SER A 93 10.66 1.83 16.77
CA SER A 93 11.24 0.61 17.34
C SER A 93 10.94 -0.68 16.58
N GLN A 94 9.98 -0.68 15.68
CA GLN A 94 9.47 -1.88 15.03
C GLN A 94 9.20 -1.66 13.56
N ASP A 95 9.46 -2.71 12.79
CA ASP A 95 9.04 -2.81 11.39
C ASP A 95 7.97 -3.88 11.26
N SER A 96 7.06 -3.71 10.31
CA SER A 96 6.11 -4.76 9.97
C SER A 96 6.01 -4.98 8.47
N ARG A 97 5.59 -6.18 8.13
CA ARG A 97 5.18 -6.53 6.76
C ARG A 97 3.79 -7.14 6.76
N THR A 98 3.08 -6.98 5.67
CA THR A 98 1.83 -7.69 5.47
C THR A 98 2.08 -9.15 5.12
N LEU A 99 1.19 -10.00 5.63
CA LEU A 99 1.08 -11.43 5.28
C LEU A 99 -0.02 -11.67 4.27
N ILE A 100 -1.15 -11.00 4.48
CA ILE A 100 -2.35 -11.08 3.64
C ILE A 100 -2.92 -9.68 3.55
N GLU A 101 -3.32 -9.27 2.36
CA GLU A 101 -3.94 -7.99 2.11
C GLU A 101 -5.15 -8.11 1.17
N SER A 102 -6.14 -7.24 1.37
CA SER A 102 -7.32 -7.11 0.52
C SER A 102 -7.78 -5.67 0.42
N LEU A 103 -7.99 -5.19 -0.80
CA LEU A 103 -8.63 -3.90 -1.09
C LEU A 103 -10.08 -4.16 -1.48
N LEU A 104 -11.00 -3.75 -0.62
CA LEU A 104 -12.44 -3.83 -0.85
C LEU A 104 -12.93 -2.48 -1.35
N VAL A 105 -13.59 -2.48 -2.47
CA VAL A 105 -14.27 -1.30 -3.02
C VAL A 105 -15.75 -1.58 -2.97
N ASP A 106 -16.50 -0.68 -2.36
CA ASP A 106 -17.95 -0.71 -2.33
C ASP A 106 -18.45 0.43 -3.23
N ASP A 107 -18.82 0.05 -4.44
CA ASP A 107 -19.30 0.98 -5.47
C ASP A 107 -20.66 1.59 -5.10
N GLN A 108 -21.45 0.94 -4.24
CA GLN A 108 -22.76 1.44 -3.82
C GLN A 108 -22.65 2.61 -2.85
N HIS A 109 -21.61 2.61 -2.01
CA HIS A 109 -21.39 3.64 -1.00
C HIS A 109 -20.17 4.51 -1.27
N ASP A 110 -19.53 4.34 -2.43
CA ASP A 110 -18.29 5.05 -2.80
C ASP A 110 -17.24 4.98 -1.69
N THR A 111 -17.07 3.78 -1.12
CA THR A 111 -16.12 3.56 -0.03
C THR A 111 -15.08 2.51 -0.39
N ALA A 112 -13.87 2.69 0.11
CA ALA A 112 -12.81 1.72 -0.04
C ALA A 112 -12.17 1.39 1.31
N HIS A 113 -11.93 0.12 1.53
CA HIS A 113 -11.36 -0.41 2.76
C HIS A 113 -10.12 -1.24 2.45
N ILE A 114 -9.06 -1.00 3.18
CA ILE A 114 -7.85 -1.80 3.20
C ILE A 114 -7.94 -2.75 4.39
N ARG A 115 -7.95 -4.05 4.14
CA ARG A 115 -7.89 -5.08 5.19
C ARG A 115 -6.57 -5.81 5.05
N TYR A 116 -5.86 -6.01 6.15
CA TYR A 116 -4.59 -6.72 6.11
C TYR A 116 -4.26 -7.40 7.43
N MET A 117 -3.51 -8.51 7.33
CA MET A 117 -2.82 -9.14 8.44
C MET A 117 -1.33 -8.82 8.34
N TYR A 118 -0.69 -8.63 9.48
CA TYR A 118 0.71 -8.21 9.54
C TYR A 118 1.47 -8.90 10.67
N GLU A 119 2.79 -8.90 10.51
CA GLU A 119 3.75 -9.30 11.54
C GLU A 119 4.63 -8.10 11.90
N PHE A 120 4.82 -7.87 13.19
CA PHE A 120 5.81 -6.93 13.71
C PHE A 120 7.10 -7.62 14.09
N TYR A 121 8.19 -7.01 13.70
CA TYR A 121 9.56 -7.39 14.08
C TYR A 121 10.15 -6.29 14.94
N ILE A 122 10.60 -6.67 16.17
CA ILE A 122 11.33 -5.76 17.03
C ILE A 122 12.77 -5.70 16.55
N ARG A 123 13.32 -4.49 16.38
CA ARG A 123 14.71 -4.28 15.92
C ARG A 123 15.78 -4.56 16.99
N LYS A 124 15.40 -4.96 18.19
CA LYS A 124 16.36 -5.25 19.25
C LYS A 124 16.92 -6.68 19.12
N PRO A 125 18.26 -6.87 19.16
CA PRO A 125 18.90 -8.17 18.87
C PRO A 125 18.46 -9.33 19.78
N ASN A 126 18.00 -9.06 20.97
CA ASN A 126 17.67 -10.09 21.98
C ASN A 126 16.17 -10.29 22.22
N GLU A 127 15.31 -9.54 21.55
CA GLU A 127 13.86 -9.66 21.69
C GLU A 127 13.27 -10.28 20.41
N ARG A 128 12.98 -11.60 20.46
CA ARG A 128 12.31 -12.32 19.36
C ARG A 128 10.80 -12.39 19.57
N LYS A 129 10.16 -11.35 20.05
CA LYS A 129 8.72 -11.35 20.17
C LYS A 129 8.09 -11.10 18.81
N LEU A 130 7.49 -12.12 18.24
CA LEU A 130 6.66 -12.00 17.04
C LEU A 130 5.27 -11.55 17.47
N THR A 131 4.85 -10.39 17.03
CA THR A 131 3.49 -9.90 17.23
C THR A 131 2.79 -9.92 15.88
N THR A 132 1.69 -10.66 15.79
CA THR A 132 0.82 -10.64 14.63
C THR A 132 -0.42 -9.82 14.92
N GLY A 133 -1.00 -9.23 13.88
CA GLY A 133 -2.21 -8.44 14.01
C GLY A 133 -3.01 -8.37 12.73
N ALA A 134 -4.19 -7.79 12.86
CA ALA A 134 -5.07 -7.49 11.74
C ALA A 134 -5.56 -6.05 11.86
N ALA A 135 -5.84 -5.44 10.71
CA ALA A 135 -6.39 -4.09 10.64
C ALA A 135 -7.36 -3.94 9.48
N GLU A 136 -8.31 -3.03 9.69
CA GLU A 136 -9.18 -2.53 8.65
C GLU A 136 -9.13 -1.00 8.66
N LEU A 137 -8.73 -0.41 7.54
CA LEU A 137 -8.63 1.03 7.36
C LEU A 137 -9.53 1.46 6.20
N LYS A 138 -10.36 2.46 6.45
CA LYS A 138 -11.17 3.12 5.43
C LYS A 138 -10.39 4.25 4.79
N LEU A 139 -10.45 4.32 3.46
CA LEU A 139 -9.93 5.43 2.67
C LEU A 139 -10.97 6.56 2.65
N ILE A 140 -10.58 7.75 3.08
CA ILE A 140 -11.46 8.92 3.19
C ILE A 140 -10.77 10.17 2.63
N GLU A 141 -11.48 11.30 2.64
CA GLU A 141 -10.96 12.60 2.20
C GLU A 141 -10.41 12.57 0.77
N GLY A 142 -11.17 11.97 -0.16
CA GLY A 142 -10.77 11.88 -1.56
C GLY A 142 -9.49 11.08 -1.78
N GLY A 143 -9.26 10.05 -0.97
CA GLY A 143 -8.09 9.19 -1.11
C GLY A 143 -6.81 9.74 -0.47
N LYS A 144 -6.92 10.68 0.47
CA LYS A 144 -5.79 11.35 1.13
C LYS A 144 -5.60 10.95 2.59
N ARG A 145 -6.56 10.20 3.17
CA ARG A 145 -6.50 9.77 4.56
C ARG A 145 -6.94 8.33 4.74
N LEU A 146 -6.25 7.59 5.60
CA LEU A 146 -6.56 6.22 6.00
C LEU A 146 -6.90 6.22 7.48
N ARG A 147 -8.08 5.73 7.84
CA ARG A 147 -8.55 5.64 9.22
C ARG A 147 -9.18 4.30 9.50
N GLY A 148 -8.91 3.74 10.68
CA GLY A 148 -9.57 2.52 11.08
C GLY A 148 -8.99 1.86 12.31
N HIS A 149 -9.39 0.63 12.55
CA HIS A 149 -9.05 -0.12 13.74
C HIS A 149 -8.03 -1.21 13.45
N TYR A 150 -7.24 -1.52 14.46
CA TYR A 150 -6.32 -2.65 14.45
C TYR A 150 -6.41 -3.43 15.77
N LEU A 151 -6.01 -4.68 15.69
CA LEU A 151 -5.89 -5.58 16.84
C LEU A 151 -4.63 -6.45 16.67
N THR A 152 -4.07 -6.91 17.79
CA THR A 152 -2.91 -7.78 17.81
C THR A 152 -3.16 -9.04 18.64
N ASN A 153 -2.34 -10.08 18.45
CA ASN A 153 -2.32 -11.28 19.29
C ASN A 153 -1.82 -11.04 20.72
N SER A 154 -1.10 -9.95 20.96
CA SER A 154 -0.98 -9.36 22.31
C SER A 154 -2.30 -8.62 22.54
N PRO A 155 -2.87 -8.58 23.76
CA PRO A 155 -4.21 -7.98 23.96
C PRO A 155 -4.19 -6.46 23.79
N THR A 156 -3.72 -5.98 22.64
CA THR A 156 -3.68 -4.59 22.25
C THR A 156 -4.58 -4.35 21.05
N GLN A 157 -5.35 -3.30 21.14
CA GLN A 157 -6.19 -2.81 20.08
C GLN A 157 -6.12 -1.29 20.03
N GLY A 158 -6.46 -0.74 18.91
CA GLY A 158 -6.42 0.70 18.76
C GLY A 158 -6.97 1.20 17.46
N PHE A 159 -6.68 2.46 17.22
CA PHE A 159 -7.13 3.20 16.06
C PHE A 159 -5.93 3.79 15.32
N ALA A 160 -5.92 3.67 14.00
CA ALA A 160 -4.90 4.25 13.14
C ALA A 160 -5.50 5.44 12.37
N ASP A 161 -4.75 6.52 12.28
CA ASP A 161 -5.11 7.71 11.52
C ASP A 161 -3.87 8.22 10.78
N LEU A 162 -3.88 8.07 9.46
CA LEU A 162 -2.74 8.39 8.60
C LEU A 162 -3.17 9.28 7.45
N MET A 163 -2.30 10.23 7.08
CA MET A 163 -2.45 11.06 5.88
C MET A 163 -1.43 10.66 4.82
N LEU A 164 -1.84 10.79 3.57
CA LEU A 164 -0.95 10.60 2.43
C LEU A 164 0.12 11.71 2.45
N VAL A 165 1.38 11.30 2.49
CA VAL A 165 2.53 12.21 2.40
C VAL A 165 2.87 12.47 0.94
N GLN A 166 3.16 11.41 0.21
CA GLN A 166 3.54 11.46 -1.21
C GLN A 166 3.21 10.16 -1.92
N ARG A 167 3.09 10.21 -3.25
CA ARG A 167 2.86 9.01 -4.06
C ARG A 167 4.15 8.24 -4.36
N GLU A 168 5.31 8.91 -4.40
CA GLU A 168 6.59 8.24 -4.66
C GLU A 168 7.09 7.52 -3.40
N CYS A 169 7.40 6.22 -3.56
CA CYS A 169 7.88 5.36 -2.46
C CYS A 169 9.39 5.09 -2.52
N LYS A 170 10.08 5.61 -3.55
CA LYS A 170 11.51 5.34 -3.75
C LYS A 170 12.33 5.99 -2.64
N GLY A 171 13.24 5.22 -2.02
CA GLY A 171 14.10 5.72 -0.95
C GLY A 171 13.44 5.81 0.42
N ILE A 172 12.17 5.40 0.55
CA ILE A 172 11.47 5.36 1.84
C ILE A 172 11.42 3.92 2.33
N ASP A 173 12.43 3.51 3.08
CA ASP A 173 12.62 2.16 3.62
C ASP A 173 12.81 2.13 5.13
N THR A 174 12.71 3.30 5.79
CA THR A 174 12.85 3.46 7.23
C THR A 174 11.80 4.43 7.79
N PHE A 175 11.55 4.35 9.10
CA PHE A 175 10.73 5.30 9.81
C PHE A 175 11.23 6.75 9.66
N MET A 176 12.56 6.95 9.76
CA MET A 176 13.16 8.28 9.68
C MET A 176 13.01 8.89 8.28
N ALA A 177 13.20 8.11 7.21
CA ALA A 177 12.99 8.58 5.85
C ALA A 177 11.54 9.03 5.62
N ALA A 178 10.56 8.26 6.11
CA ALA A 178 9.15 8.62 6.03
C ALA A 178 8.80 9.86 6.87
N LYS A 179 9.38 9.99 8.06
CA LYS A 179 9.19 11.15 8.94
C LYS A 179 9.74 12.43 8.31
N ASN A 180 10.92 12.37 7.69
CA ASN A 180 11.50 13.51 7.01
C ASN A 180 10.61 13.96 5.84
N ALA A 181 10.17 13.04 4.98
CA ALA A 181 9.23 13.35 3.89
C ALA A 181 7.92 13.98 4.41
N TYR A 182 7.43 13.54 5.56
CA TYR A 182 6.26 14.14 6.18
C TYR A 182 6.52 15.57 6.66
N GLN A 183 7.70 15.84 7.25
CA GLN A 183 8.07 17.18 7.71
C GLN A 183 8.25 18.15 6.55
N GLU A 184 8.89 17.73 5.46
CA GLU A 184 9.01 18.52 4.23
C GLU A 184 7.64 18.92 3.68
N LYS A 185 6.70 17.96 3.62
CA LYS A 185 5.33 18.25 3.19
C LYS A 185 4.63 19.29 4.07
N LEU A 186 4.83 19.25 5.40
CA LEU A 186 4.23 20.23 6.31
C LEU A 186 4.78 21.63 6.08
N GLN A 187 6.08 21.76 5.80
CA GLN A 187 6.73 23.05 5.49
C GLN A 187 6.17 23.63 4.18
N ASP A 188 6.11 22.83 3.12
CA ASP A 188 5.55 23.23 1.83
C ASP A 188 4.08 23.68 1.93
N THR A 189 3.34 23.19 2.91
CA THR A 189 1.94 23.54 3.13
C THR A 189 1.78 24.83 3.91
N GLN A 190 2.78 25.22 4.72
CA GLN A 190 2.76 26.47 5.50
C GLN A 190 3.24 27.67 4.70
N GLU A 191 4.02 27.46 3.63
CA GLU A 191 4.54 28.51 2.76
C GLU A 191 3.58 28.93 1.63
N LYS A 192 2.46 28.24 1.47
CA LYS A 192 1.39 28.52 0.47
C LYS A 192 0.17 29.19 1.10
#